data_2daa980982e5acbfb8222efef128fabf
#
_entry.id   2daa980982e5acbfb8222efef128fabf
#
_cell.length_a   1.000
_cell.length_b   1.000
_cell.length_c   1.000
_cell.angle_alpha   90.00
_cell.angle_beta   90.00
_cell.angle_gamma   90.00
#
_symmetry.space_group_name_H-M   'P 1'
#
loop_
_entity.id
_entity.type
_entity.pdbx_description
1 polymer ?
#
loop_
_entity_poly.entity_id
_entity_poly.type
_entity_poly.pdbx_seq_one_letter_code
_entity_poly.pdbx_strand_id
1 'polypeptide(L)'
;MRIMGIDPGYAIVGYGTVEYINNKFYPVEFGAITTKAHTPFEDRLQEVYTGLDEVIKRAKPEAIAIEQLFFTTNQKTVIQVAMARGVILLCARNNNIPVFEYTPLQIKQSVAGYGKAVKKQVMEMTRIMLRLEKVPKPDDTADALAVAICHCHSCRSKLRTFGSIQK
;
A
#
# COMPACT_ATOMS: atom_id res chain seq x y z
N MET A 1 -8.35 2.36 13.68
CA MET A 1 -7.24 2.86 12.84
C MET A 1 -7.49 2.45 11.41
N ARG A 2 -7.59 3.42 10.51
CA ARG A 2 -7.86 3.19 9.09
C ARG A 2 -6.60 3.50 8.27
N ILE A 3 -6.08 2.51 7.58
CA ILE A 3 -4.80 2.57 6.86
C ILE A 3 -5.03 2.28 5.39
N MET A 4 -4.45 3.12 4.54
CA MET A 4 -4.39 2.89 3.10
C MET A 4 -3.00 2.35 2.73
N GLY A 5 -2.96 1.16 2.18
CA GLY A 5 -1.76 0.61 1.53
C GLY A 5 -1.71 1.02 0.07
N ILE A 6 -0.52 1.27 -0.43
CA ILE A 6 -0.27 1.61 -1.83
C ILE A 6 0.87 0.77 -2.38
N ASP A 7 0.63 0.16 -3.53
CA ASP A 7 1.65 -0.44 -4.39
C ASP A 7 1.92 0.53 -5.56
N PRO A 8 3.09 1.22 -5.57
CA PRO A 8 3.35 2.31 -6.48
C PRO A 8 3.72 1.83 -7.89
N GLY A 9 3.00 2.29 -8.88
CA GLY A 9 3.29 2.13 -10.30
C GLY A 9 2.93 3.39 -11.09
N TYR A 10 3.35 3.49 -12.33
CA TYR A 10 2.94 4.59 -13.23
C TYR A 10 1.85 4.17 -14.21
N ALA A 11 1.73 2.88 -14.50
CA ALA A 11 0.69 2.32 -15.36
C ALA A 11 -0.52 1.86 -14.54
N ILE A 12 -0.24 1.27 -13.38
CA ILE A 12 -1.22 0.79 -12.41
C ILE A 12 -0.70 1.16 -11.04
N VAL A 13 -1.52 1.81 -10.23
CA VAL A 13 -1.28 2.04 -8.80
C VAL A 13 -2.30 1.24 -8.04
N GLY A 14 -1.86 0.19 -7.34
CA GLY A 14 -2.72 -0.54 -6.43
C GLY A 14 -3.01 0.28 -5.17
N TYR A 15 -4.25 0.25 -4.69
CA TYR A 15 -4.60 0.82 -3.39
C TYR A 15 -5.53 -0.12 -2.61
N GLY A 16 -5.42 -0.07 -1.30
CA GLY A 16 -6.31 -0.83 -0.43
C GLY A 16 -6.40 -0.23 0.95
N THR A 17 -7.61 0.15 1.37
CA THR A 17 -7.88 0.74 2.68
C THR A 17 -8.45 -0.32 3.60
N VAL A 18 -7.82 -0.47 4.76
CA VAL A 18 -8.18 -1.45 5.78
C VAL A 18 -8.43 -0.73 7.10
N GLU A 19 -9.50 -1.07 7.76
CA GLU A 19 -9.77 -0.66 9.13
C GLU A 19 -9.34 -1.77 10.11
N TYR A 20 -8.51 -1.40 11.10
CA TYR A 20 -7.99 -2.33 12.09
C TYR A 20 -8.59 -2.03 13.47
N ILE A 21 -9.46 -2.94 13.94
CA ILE A 21 -10.20 -2.82 15.20
C ILE A 21 -10.11 -4.13 15.96
N ASN A 22 -9.74 -4.09 17.24
CA ASN A 22 -9.72 -5.25 18.13
C ASN A 22 -9.00 -6.47 17.55
N ASN A 23 -7.84 -6.26 16.91
CA ASN A 23 -7.02 -7.29 16.25
C ASN A 23 -7.67 -7.95 15.03
N LYS A 24 -8.69 -7.33 14.44
CA LYS A 24 -9.35 -7.79 13.23
C LYS A 24 -9.21 -6.76 12.14
N PHE A 25 -9.10 -7.25 10.91
CA PHE A 25 -9.02 -6.44 9.70
C PHE A 25 -10.38 -6.40 9.01
N TYR A 26 -10.79 -5.22 8.60
CA TYR A 26 -12.01 -4.98 7.83
C TYR A 26 -11.63 -4.21 6.57
N PRO A 27 -11.82 -4.79 5.37
CA PRO A 27 -11.59 -4.05 4.14
C PRO A 27 -12.64 -2.95 4.00
N VAL A 28 -12.19 -1.72 3.70
CA VAL A 28 -13.08 -0.56 3.51
C VAL A 28 -13.31 -0.32 2.02
N GLU A 29 -12.22 -0.17 1.29
CA GLU A 29 -12.21 0.06 -0.16
C GLU A 29 -10.86 -0.38 -0.74
N PHE A 30 -10.88 -0.98 -1.92
CA PHE A 30 -9.66 -1.37 -2.61
C PHE A 30 -9.86 -1.43 -4.12
N GLY A 31 -8.79 -1.24 -4.87
CA GLY A 31 -8.83 -1.21 -6.32
C GLY A 31 -7.48 -0.81 -6.92
N ALA A 32 -7.53 -0.36 -8.14
CA ALA A 32 -6.37 0.15 -8.85
C ALA A 32 -6.71 1.43 -9.64
N ILE A 33 -5.79 2.38 -9.63
CA ILE A 33 -5.79 3.55 -10.51
C ILE A 33 -4.98 3.15 -11.74
N THR A 34 -5.61 3.14 -12.90
CA THR A 34 -4.96 2.80 -14.17
C THR A 34 -4.83 4.03 -15.04
N THR A 35 -3.67 4.23 -15.65
CA THR A 35 -3.41 5.33 -16.56
C THR A 35 -3.45 4.85 -18.01
N LYS A 36 -3.84 5.74 -18.94
CA LYS A 36 -3.91 5.39 -20.37
C LYS A 36 -2.51 5.13 -20.94
N ALA A 37 -2.34 4.01 -21.63
CA ALA A 37 -1.15 3.76 -22.44
C ALA A 37 -1.07 4.75 -23.61
N HIS A 38 0.16 5.07 -24.05
CA HIS A 38 0.43 5.95 -25.19
C HIS A 38 0.01 7.42 -25.00
N THR A 39 -0.28 7.86 -23.77
CA THR A 39 -0.41 9.28 -23.44
C THR A 39 0.91 9.85 -22.93
N PRO A 40 1.14 11.18 -22.99
CA PRO A 40 2.31 11.81 -22.39
C PRO A 40 2.49 11.38 -20.93
N PHE A 41 3.74 11.23 -20.50
CA PHE A 41 4.01 10.69 -19.17
C PHE A 41 3.53 11.61 -18.05
N GLU A 42 3.62 12.90 -18.24
CA GLU A 42 3.10 13.93 -17.35
C GLU A 42 1.58 13.84 -17.15
N ASP A 43 0.82 13.54 -18.20
CA ASP A 43 -0.64 13.32 -18.10
C ASP A 43 -0.95 12.09 -17.24
N ARG A 44 -0.15 11.03 -17.39
CA ARG A 44 -0.27 9.82 -16.56
C ARG A 44 0.03 10.12 -15.09
N LEU A 45 1.03 10.95 -14.81
CA LEU A 45 1.32 11.39 -13.44
C LEU A 45 0.15 12.20 -12.85
N GLN A 46 -0.50 13.03 -13.66
CA GLN A 46 -1.70 13.75 -13.26
C GLN A 46 -2.86 12.81 -12.99
N GLU A 47 -3.09 11.80 -13.84
CA GLU A 47 -4.11 10.76 -13.61
C GLU A 47 -3.87 10.02 -12.27
N VAL A 48 -2.61 9.66 -11.97
CA VAL A 48 -2.24 9.06 -10.68
C VAL A 48 -2.58 10.00 -9.51
N TYR A 49 -2.20 11.27 -9.61
CA TYR A 49 -2.49 12.26 -8.56
C TYR A 49 -3.98 12.39 -8.31
N THR A 50 -4.75 12.67 -9.37
CA THR A 50 -6.19 12.92 -9.28
C THR A 50 -6.94 11.70 -8.76
N GLY A 51 -6.65 10.52 -9.32
CA GLY A 51 -7.28 9.29 -8.87
C GLY A 51 -6.98 8.95 -7.41
N LEU A 52 -5.73 9.17 -6.96
CA LEU A 52 -5.37 8.93 -5.56
C LEU A 52 -6.02 9.96 -4.63
N ASP A 53 -6.08 11.23 -5.01
CA ASP A 53 -6.71 12.30 -4.23
C ASP A 53 -8.21 12.03 -4.01
N GLU A 54 -8.90 11.56 -5.05
CA GLU A 54 -10.31 11.14 -4.95
C GLU A 54 -10.50 9.95 -4.00
N VAL A 55 -9.64 8.94 -4.10
CA VAL A 55 -9.69 7.76 -3.20
C VAL A 55 -9.41 8.18 -1.76
N ILE A 56 -8.42 9.03 -1.51
CA ILE A 56 -8.08 9.54 -0.17
C ILE A 56 -9.28 10.28 0.43
N LYS A 57 -9.90 11.19 -0.32
CA LYS A 57 -11.05 11.98 0.14
C LYS A 57 -12.26 11.11 0.50
N ARG A 58 -12.45 10.02 -0.24
CA ARG A 58 -13.53 9.06 -0.01
C ARG A 58 -13.25 8.10 1.14
N ALA A 59 -12.07 7.48 1.14
CA ALA A 59 -11.68 6.47 2.13
C ALA A 59 -11.27 7.07 3.49
N LYS A 60 -10.78 8.32 3.51
CA LYS A 60 -10.33 9.08 4.70
C LYS A 60 -9.38 8.27 5.59
N PRO A 61 -8.23 7.82 5.07
CA PRO A 61 -7.26 7.08 5.86
C PRO A 61 -6.55 7.98 6.88
N GLU A 62 -6.20 7.42 8.04
CA GLU A 62 -5.40 8.10 9.07
C GLU A 62 -3.90 8.06 8.76
N ALA A 63 -3.47 7.08 7.94
CA ALA A 63 -2.10 6.96 7.45
C ALA A 63 -2.06 6.21 6.12
N ILE A 64 -1.00 6.47 5.34
CA ILE A 64 -0.67 5.73 4.13
C ILE A 64 0.57 4.87 4.41
N ALA A 65 0.50 3.61 4.00
CA ALA A 65 1.61 2.68 3.98
C ALA A 65 1.99 2.40 2.53
N ILE A 66 3.27 2.52 2.17
CA ILE A 66 3.75 2.34 0.80
C ILE A 66 4.91 1.35 0.77
N GLU A 67 4.98 0.51 -0.27
CA GLU A 67 6.11 -0.36 -0.46
C GLU A 67 7.36 0.44 -0.86
N GLN A 68 8.49 0.08 -0.28
CA GLN A 68 9.78 0.68 -0.61
C GLN A 68 10.24 0.20 -2.00
N LEU A 69 10.68 1.14 -2.84
CA LEU A 69 11.23 0.80 -4.13
C LEU A 69 12.58 0.08 -3.99
N PHE A 70 12.68 -1.08 -4.63
CA PHE A 70 13.95 -1.76 -4.82
C PHE A 70 14.39 -1.64 -6.28
N PHE A 71 15.64 -1.24 -6.48
CA PHE A 71 16.22 -1.12 -7.80
C PHE A 71 16.35 -2.51 -8.43
N THR A 72 15.61 -2.73 -9.52
CA THR A 72 15.76 -3.88 -10.40
C THR A 72 16.58 -3.49 -11.63
N THR A 73 16.99 -4.47 -12.43
CA THR A 73 17.87 -4.27 -13.59
C THR A 73 17.30 -3.40 -14.73
N ASN A 74 15.99 -3.13 -14.75
CA ASN A 74 15.36 -2.32 -15.80
C ASN A 74 15.27 -0.84 -15.41
N GLN A 75 16.32 -0.07 -15.71
CA GLN A 75 16.48 1.33 -15.31
C GLN A 75 15.34 2.27 -15.79
N LYS A 76 14.81 2.10 -17.01
CA LYS A 76 13.76 2.99 -17.54
C LYS A 76 12.47 2.89 -16.74
N THR A 77 12.03 1.68 -16.43
CA THR A 77 10.80 1.45 -15.65
C THR A 77 10.96 1.95 -14.21
N VAL A 78 12.14 1.77 -13.62
CA VAL A 78 12.43 2.24 -12.25
C VAL A 78 12.29 3.76 -12.13
N ILE A 79 12.81 4.52 -13.09
CA ILE A 79 12.69 6.00 -13.07
C ILE A 79 11.22 6.42 -13.13
N GLN A 80 10.43 5.84 -14.02
CA GLN A 80 9.01 6.16 -14.15
C GLN A 80 8.21 5.81 -12.88
N VAL A 81 8.50 4.66 -12.26
CA VAL A 81 7.88 4.26 -10.98
C VAL A 81 8.30 5.22 -9.86
N ALA A 82 9.58 5.62 -9.80
CA ALA A 82 10.06 6.59 -8.82
C ALA A 82 9.37 7.96 -8.96
N MET A 83 9.15 8.44 -10.19
CA MET A 83 8.43 9.67 -10.45
C MET A 83 6.96 9.57 -10.02
N ALA A 84 6.27 8.48 -10.36
CA ALA A 84 4.89 8.24 -9.91
C ALA A 84 4.81 8.15 -8.38
N ARG A 85 5.80 7.50 -7.74
CA ARG A 85 5.90 7.46 -6.28
C ARG A 85 6.08 8.87 -5.67
N GLY A 86 6.86 9.75 -6.28
CA GLY A 86 6.97 11.15 -5.87
C GLY A 86 5.62 11.86 -5.90
N VAL A 87 4.81 11.63 -6.93
CA VAL A 87 3.45 12.16 -7.05
C VAL A 87 2.53 11.61 -5.95
N ILE A 88 2.61 10.33 -5.64
CA ILE A 88 1.86 9.69 -4.54
C ILE A 88 2.21 10.34 -3.19
N LEU A 89 3.50 10.54 -2.91
CA LEU A 89 3.97 11.19 -1.68
C LEU A 89 3.48 12.64 -1.58
N LEU A 90 3.52 13.38 -2.69
CA LEU A 90 3.01 14.75 -2.76
C LEU A 90 1.50 14.79 -2.52
N CYS A 91 0.74 13.87 -3.11
CA CYS A 91 -0.70 13.75 -2.90
C CYS A 91 -1.04 13.49 -1.43
N ALA A 92 -0.34 12.55 -0.79
CA ALA A 92 -0.49 12.26 0.64
C ALA A 92 -0.20 13.51 1.50
N ARG A 93 0.89 14.23 1.19
CA ARG A 93 1.28 15.46 1.91
C ARG A 93 0.24 16.56 1.77
N ASN A 94 -0.31 16.78 0.57
CA ASN A 94 -1.34 17.78 0.31
C ASN A 94 -2.66 17.47 1.07
N ASN A 95 -2.91 16.20 1.34
CA ASN A 95 -4.04 15.75 2.17
C ASN A 95 -3.69 15.65 3.67
N ASN A 96 -2.50 16.11 4.09
CA ASN A 96 -2.02 16.06 5.48
C ASN A 96 -1.98 14.66 6.09
N ILE A 97 -1.74 13.62 5.28
CA ILE A 97 -1.69 12.23 5.73
C ILE A 97 -0.24 11.78 5.89
N PRO A 98 0.15 11.21 7.04
CA PRO A 98 1.49 10.67 7.23
C PRO A 98 1.72 9.42 6.38
N VAL A 99 2.94 9.27 5.84
CA VAL A 99 3.34 8.13 5.02
C VAL A 99 4.39 7.29 5.74
N PHE A 100 4.23 5.97 5.69
CA PHE A 100 5.13 4.98 6.26
C PHE A 100 5.58 4.00 5.20
N GLU A 101 6.87 3.66 5.20
CA GLU A 101 7.50 2.81 4.18
C GLU A 101 7.82 1.43 4.74
N TYR A 102 7.62 0.40 3.92
CA TYR A 102 7.87 -1.00 4.26
C TYR A 102 8.65 -1.71 3.16
N THR A 103 9.66 -2.47 3.54
CA THR A 103 10.39 -3.32 2.60
C THR A 103 9.56 -4.55 2.21
N PRO A 104 9.78 -5.15 1.02
CA PRO A 104 9.16 -6.41 0.64
C PRO A 104 9.34 -7.51 1.68
N LEU A 105 10.49 -7.55 2.34
CA LEU A 105 10.78 -8.51 3.40
C LEU A 105 9.85 -8.31 4.62
N GLN A 106 9.66 -7.06 5.06
CA GLN A 106 8.77 -6.73 6.17
C GLN A 106 7.32 -7.09 5.85
N ILE A 107 6.87 -6.80 4.61
CA ILE A 107 5.52 -7.13 4.16
C ILE A 107 5.30 -8.64 4.20
N LYS A 108 6.23 -9.43 3.61
CA LYS A 108 6.15 -10.89 3.61
C LYS A 108 6.14 -11.48 5.02
N GLN A 109 7.02 -11.01 5.89
CA GLN A 109 7.08 -11.45 7.28
C GLN A 109 5.79 -11.13 8.04
N SER A 110 5.24 -9.94 7.82
CA SER A 110 4.03 -9.49 8.51
C SER A 110 2.78 -10.26 8.08
N VAL A 111 2.65 -10.58 6.79
CA VAL A 111 1.44 -11.21 6.22
C VAL A 111 1.54 -12.73 6.24
N ALA A 112 2.67 -13.29 5.83
CA ALA A 112 2.85 -14.74 5.71
C ALA A 112 3.62 -15.38 6.88
N GLY A 113 4.17 -14.58 7.79
CA GLY A 113 4.95 -15.05 8.93
C GLY A 113 6.44 -15.29 8.63
N TYR A 114 6.89 -15.26 7.39
CA TYR A 114 8.29 -15.48 6.98
C TYR A 114 8.66 -14.73 5.69
N GLY A 115 9.92 -14.28 5.62
CA GLY A 115 10.38 -13.38 4.55
C GLY A 115 10.61 -14.03 3.16
N LYS A 116 10.68 -15.36 3.08
CA LYS A 116 10.85 -16.11 1.82
C LYS A 116 9.53 -16.49 1.15
N ALA A 117 8.39 -16.01 1.67
CA ALA A 117 7.08 -16.27 1.08
C ALA A 117 7.04 -15.83 -0.40
N VAL A 118 6.48 -16.68 -1.25
CA VAL A 118 6.27 -16.32 -2.66
C VAL A 118 5.02 -15.44 -2.80
N LYS A 119 4.94 -14.65 -3.88
CA LYS A 119 3.84 -13.71 -4.12
C LYS A 119 2.46 -14.33 -3.91
N LYS A 120 2.22 -15.51 -4.47
CA LYS A 120 0.93 -16.23 -4.34
C LYS A 120 0.54 -16.50 -2.89
N GLN A 121 1.49 -16.82 -2.02
CA GLN A 121 1.23 -17.06 -0.59
C GLN A 121 0.86 -15.76 0.14
N VAL A 122 1.55 -14.66 -0.15
CA VAL A 122 1.23 -13.34 0.43
C VAL A 122 -0.19 -12.92 0.03
N MET A 123 -0.54 -13.04 -1.26
CA MET A 123 -1.86 -12.70 -1.78
C MET A 123 -2.97 -13.55 -1.14
N GLU A 124 -2.74 -14.86 -0.99
CA GLU A 124 -3.72 -15.76 -0.37
C GLU A 124 -3.88 -15.48 1.14
N MET A 125 -2.79 -15.21 1.86
CA MET A 125 -2.86 -14.80 3.26
C MET A 125 -3.58 -13.47 3.44
N THR A 126 -3.33 -12.50 2.54
CA THR A 126 -4.06 -11.22 2.51
C THR A 126 -5.56 -11.45 2.36
N ARG A 127 -5.95 -12.30 1.40
CA ARG A 127 -7.36 -12.70 1.20
C ARG A 127 -7.99 -13.28 2.47
N ILE A 128 -7.30 -14.22 3.11
CA ILE A 128 -7.80 -14.90 4.33
C ILE A 128 -7.93 -13.90 5.49
N MET A 129 -6.91 -13.08 5.73
CA MET A 129 -6.91 -12.09 6.83
C MET A 129 -8.03 -11.06 6.68
N LEU A 130 -8.33 -10.66 5.44
CA LEU A 130 -9.40 -9.72 5.10
C LEU A 130 -10.74 -10.40 4.85
N ARG A 131 -10.83 -11.74 4.93
CA ARG A 131 -12.04 -12.54 4.68
C ARG A 131 -12.69 -12.26 3.33
N LEU A 132 -11.87 -12.05 2.30
CA LEU A 132 -12.35 -11.83 0.95
C LEU A 132 -12.71 -13.15 0.28
N GLU A 133 -13.75 -13.17 -0.54
CA GLU A 133 -14.17 -14.37 -1.29
C GLU A 133 -13.09 -14.85 -2.26
N LYS A 134 -12.40 -13.91 -2.91
CA LYS A 134 -11.32 -14.17 -3.88
C LYS A 134 -10.18 -13.17 -3.72
N VAL A 135 -9.01 -13.55 -4.24
CA VAL A 135 -7.86 -12.63 -4.31
C VAL A 135 -8.21 -11.45 -5.20
N PRO A 136 -8.04 -10.20 -4.73
CA PRO A 136 -8.28 -9.00 -5.53
C PRO A 136 -7.44 -8.96 -6.82
N LYS A 137 -8.02 -8.37 -7.85
CA LYS A 137 -7.37 -8.10 -9.13
C LYS A 137 -7.50 -6.62 -9.48
N PRO A 138 -6.50 -6.04 -10.17
CA PRO A 138 -5.19 -6.62 -10.51
C PRO A 138 -4.37 -6.99 -9.27
N ASP A 139 -3.22 -7.67 -9.46
CA ASP A 139 -2.35 -8.13 -8.37
C ASP A 139 -1.88 -6.98 -7.49
N ASP A 140 -1.63 -5.81 -8.07
CA ASP A 140 -1.24 -4.58 -7.38
C ASP A 140 -2.22 -4.19 -6.26
N THR A 141 -3.51 -4.50 -6.43
CA THR A 141 -4.53 -4.31 -5.38
C THR A 141 -4.30 -5.21 -4.16
N ALA A 142 -3.94 -6.47 -4.39
CA ALA A 142 -3.65 -7.41 -3.31
C ALA A 142 -2.34 -7.05 -2.60
N ASP A 143 -1.33 -6.59 -3.36
CA ASP A 143 -0.05 -6.13 -2.84
C ASP A 143 -0.25 -4.87 -1.96
N ALA A 144 -1.06 -3.91 -2.39
CA ALA A 144 -1.42 -2.73 -1.60
C ALA A 144 -2.13 -3.09 -0.28
N LEU A 145 -3.07 -4.02 -0.30
CA LEU A 145 -3.72 -4.52 0.91
C LEU A 145 -2.74 -5.20 1.88
N ALA A 146 -1.76 -5.95 1.35
CA ALA A 146 -0.69 -6.56 2.16
C ALA A 146 0.17 -5.49 2.86
N VAL A 147 0.46 -4.38 2.19
CA VAL A 147 1.18 -3.24 2.77
C VAL A 147 0.38 -2.59 3.90
N ALA A 148 -0.94 -2.41 3.73
CA ALA A 148 -1.82 -1.89 4.79
C ALA A 148 -1.82 -2.79 6.03
N ILE A 149 -1.93 -4.11 5.85
CA ILE A 149 -1.84 -5.10 6.94
C ILE A 149 -0.50 -5.02 7.65
N CYS A 150 0.61 -4.90 6.89
CA CYS A 150 1.95 -4.76 7.45
C CYS A 150 2.06 -3.54 8.37
N HIS A 151 1.50 -2.40 7.98
CA HIS A 151 1.47 -1.21 8.82
C HIS A 151 0.68 -1.44 10.11
N CYS A 152 -0.51 -2.02 10.03
CA CYS A 152 -1.34 -2.31 11.20
C CYS A 152 -0.61 -3.17 12.25
N HIS A 153 0.13 -4.19 11.82
CA HIS A 153 0.93 -5.02 12.71
C HIS A 153 2.13 -4.26 13.31
N SER A 154 2.81 -3.43 12.51
CA SER A 154 4.02 -2.70 12.91
C SER A 154 3.73 -1.59 13.93
N CYS A 155 2.64 -0.86 13.79
CA CYS A 155 2.24 0.18 14.74
C CYS A 155 1.98 -0.39 16.13
N ARG A 156 1.41 -1.57 16.21
CA ARG A 156 1.16 -2.25 17.47
C ARG A 156 2.44 -2.69 18.19
N SER A 157 3.44 -3.14 17.45
CA SER A 157 4.75 -3.52 18.00
C SER A 157 5.43 -2.33 18.68
N LYS A 158 5.39 -1.14 18.05
CA LYS A 158 5.97 0.09 18.61
C LYS A 158 5.26 0.54 19.90
N LEU A 159 3.92 0.47 19.94
CA LEU A 159 3.15 0.81 21.15
C LEU A 159 3.47 -0.11 22.34
N ARG A 160 3.75 -1.41 22.10
CA ARG A 160 4.19 -2.33 23.17
C ARG A 160 5.58 -2.00 23.71
N THR A 161 6.49 -1.56 22.85
CA THR A 161 7.86 -1.21 23.24
C THR A 161 7.89 0.07 24.06
N PHE A 162 7.05 1.06 23.77
CA PHE A 162 6.94 2.29 24.58
C PHE A 162 6.25 2.06 25.94
N GLY A 163 5.29 1.15 26.02
CA GLY A 163 4.62 0.80 27.28
C GLY A 163 5.48 -0.03 28.25
N SER A 164 6.59 -0.61 27.79
CA SER A 164 7.51 -1.44 28.61
C SER A 164 8.66 -0.64 29.24
N ILE A 165 8.82 0.65 28.89
CA ILE A 165 9.90 1.52 29.37
C ILE A 165 9.45 2.42 30.55
N GLN A 166 8.15 2.38 30.91
CA GLN A 166 7.60 3.14 32.04
C GLN A 166 7.17 2.21 33.20
N LYS A 167 8.04 1.29 33.61
CA LYS A 167 7.92 0.60 34.91
C LYS A 167 9.28 0.52 35.57
#